data_e0006f56ec0fbffd8f301081966e4412
#
_entry.id   e0006f56ec0fbffd8f301081966e4412
#
_cell.length_a   1.000
_cell.length_b   1.000
_cell.length_c   1.000
_cell.angle_alpha   90.00
_cell.angle_beta   90.00
_cell.angle_gamma   90.00
#
_symmetry.space_group_name_H-M   'P 1'
#
loop_
_entity.id
_entity.type
_entity.pdbx_description
1 polymer ?
#
loop_
_entity_poly.entity_id
_entity_poly.type
_entity_poly.pdbx_seq_one_letter_code
_entity_poly.pdbx_strand_id
1 'polypeptide(L)'
;MYQYLTYPRDGYDEGSLKKDLIYKLITIHNTESSHLKKLKSYYMGEHAILKHTRRNVNAPNYKTVANHAKDIADTATGYFMGNPIKYNNTADGDIDELLTAFDGAEIDQVDAQNALNMAIYGRAYEYIYAKEGLTELDSTSIDPENTFMVYDDSIERKPLFAVYYYEVKDDTKDTTKYQAEVFTENLHYHMVLRSTDSGTTQSEEATPHNLGQIPIIEYRNNHFAIGDYEQQISLIDAYNSLMGNRVNDKEQAVESILVLYGTQLADTPEDAKVAMKILSEEGLLELPG
;
A
#
# COMPACT_ATOMS: atom_id res chain seq x y z
N MET A 1 -8.98 10.68 3.84
CA MET A 1 -10.37 10.47 3.37
C MET A 1 -10.33 10.38 1.86
N TYR A 2 -10.82 9.31 1.29
CA TYR A 2 -10.87 9.11 -0.16
C TYR A 2 -11.62 10.28 -0.84
N GLN A 3 -10.99 10.91 -1.80
CA GLN A 3 -11.59 11.97 -2.60
C GLN A 3 -11.76 11.45 -4.03
N TYR A 4 -12.98 11.44 -4.52
CA TYR A 4 -13.25 11.14 -5.92
C TYR A 4 -12.53 12.15 -6.81
N LEU A 5 -11.75 11.64 -7.76
CA LEU A 5 -11.25 12.47 -8.85
C LEU A 5 -12.38 12.68 -9.85
N THR A 6 -12.80 13.92 -10.02
CA THR A 6 -13.91 14.27 -10.91
C THR A 6 -13.46 15.20 -12.02
N TYR A 7 -14.09 15.05 -13.17
CA TYR A 7 -13.90 15.92 -14.33
C TYR A 7 -15.27 16.29 -14.93
N PRO A 8 -15.48 17.57 -15.34
CA PRO A 8 -16.76 17.99 -15.92
C PRO A 8 -17.09 17.20 -17.18
N ARG A 9 -18.32 16.65 -17.25
CA ARG A 9 -18.76 15.86 -18.40
C ARG A 9 -18.85 16.70 -19.68
N ASP A 10 -19.30 17.95 -19.57
CA ASP A 10 -19.42 18.86 -20.70
C ASP A 10 -18.07 19.23 -21.35
N GLY A 11 -16.97 19.04 -20.63
CA GLY A 11 -15.62 19.27 -21.15
C GLY A 11 -14.88 18.00 -21.54
N TYR A 12 -15.52 16.84 -21.40
CA TYR A 12 -14.89 15.54 -21.68
C TYR A 12 -15.08 15.16 -23.16
N ASP A 13 -13.98 14.95 -23.82
CA ASP A 13 -13.89 14.39 -25.17
C ASP A 13 -12.95 13.19 -25.14
N GLU A 14 -13.52 12.02 -25.35
CA GLU A 14 -12.78 10.75 -25.35
C GLU A 14 -11.64 10.75 -26.37
N GLY A 15 -11.85 11.34 -27.53
CA GLY A 15 -10.86 11.39 -28.63
C GLY A 15 -9.75 12.45 -28.44
N SER A 16 -9.78 13.25 -27.36
CA SER A 16 -8.91 14.41 -27.20
C SER A 16 -8.42 14.61 -25.77
N LEU A 17 -8.00 13.52 -25.09
CA LEU A 17 -7.41 13.60 -23.75
C LEU A 17 -6.04 14.29 -23.80
N LYS A 18 -5.87 15.29 -22.94
CA LYS A 18 -4.68 16.14 -22.92
C LYS A 18 -3.67 15.68 -21.87
N LYS A 19 -2.39 15.69 -22.21
CA LYS A 19 -1.28 15.36 -21.29
C LYS A 19 -1.33 16.19 -20.00
N ASP A 20 -1.61 17.49 -20.09
CA ASP A 20 -1.71 18.37 -18.93
C ASP A 20 -2.78 17.90 -17.93
N LEU A 21 -3.95 17.48 -18.41
CA LEU A 21 -5.01 16.95 -17.57
C LEU A 21 -4.52 15.69 -16.81
N ILE A 22 -3.99 14.72 -17.54
CA ILE A 22 -3.54 13.46 -16.93
C ILE A 22 -2.40 13.70 -15.95
N TYR A 23 -1.43 14.56 -16.29
CA TYR A 23 -0.34 14.93 -15.38
C TYR A 23 -0.86 15.57 -14.08
N LYS A 24 -1.83 16.49 -14.15
CA LYS A 24 -2.47 17.10 -12.98
C LYS A 24 -3.18 16.08 -12.10
N LEU A 25 -3.93 15.15 -12.71
CA LEU A 25 -4.63 14.10 -11.98
C LEU A 25 -3.65 13.14 -11.29
N ILE A 26 -2.57 12.75 -11.94
CA ILE A 26 -1.48 11.96 -11.33
C ILE A 26 -0.86 12.72 -10.15
N THR A 27 -0.63 14.01 -10.28
CA THR A 27 -0.06 14.83 -9.19
C THR A 27 -0.99 14.86 -7.96
N ILE A 28 -2.30 14.95 -8.18
CA ILE A 28 -3.29 14.87 -7.09
C ILE A 28 -3.28 13.48 -6.47
N HIS A 29 -3.31 12.42 -7.30
CA HIS A 29 -3.30 11.04 -6.83
C HIS A 29 -2.02 10.66 -6.09
N ASN A 30 -0.88 11.26 -6.38
CA ASN A 30 0.39 10.99 -5.67
C ASN A 30 0.31 11.25 -4.17
N THR A 31 -0.51 12.20 -3.74
CA THR A 31 -0.77 12.44 -2.30
C THR A 31 -1.47 11.24 -1.68
N GLU A 32 -2.43 10.67 -2.38
CA GLU A 32 -3.16 9.48 -1.95
C GLU A 32 -2.31 8.22 -2.08
N SER A 33 -1.56 8.06 -3.16
CA SER A 33 -0.60 6.97 -3.37
C SER A 33 0.39 6.86 -2.19
N SER A 34 0.85 7.99 -1.65
CA SER A 34 1.71 8.01 -0.47
C SER A 34 1.03 7.43 0.77
N HIS A 35 -0.28 7.66 0.92
CA HIS A 35 -1.08 7.05 1.99
C HIS A 35 -1.26 5.54 1.76
N LEU A 36 -1.58 5.12 0.55
CA LEU A 36 -1.71 3.71 0.18
C LEU A 36 -0.40 2.94 0.40
N LYS A 37 0.74 3.51 0.03
CA LYS A 37 2.08 2.96 0.31
C LYS A 37 2.34 2.79 1.81
N LYS A 38 1.85 3.72 2.64
CA LYS A 38 1.92 3.57 4.09
C LYS A 38 1.08 2.38 4.56
N LEU A 39 -0.14 2.20 4.06
CA LEU A 39 -0.96 1.03 4.38
C LEU A 39 -0.22 -0.26 4.02
N LYS A 40 0.27 -0.39 2.80
CA LYS A 40 1.07 -1.54 2.37
C LYS A 40 2.28 -1.81 3.28
N SER A 41 2.99 -0.76 3.68
CA SER A 41 4.14 -0.91 4.58
C SER A 41 3.77 -1.56 5.91
N TYR A 42 2.59 -1.20 6.47
CA TYR A 42 2.08 -1.85 7.68
C TYR A 42 1.70 -3.30 7.46
N TYR A 43 1.06 -3.63 6.35
CA TYR A 43 0.79 -5.03 5.98
C TYR A 43 2.09 -5.84 5.85
N MET A 44 3.13 -5.25 5.26
CA MET A 44 4.46 -5.88 5.11
C MET A 44 5.28 -5.93 6.40
N GLY A 45 4.78 -5.39 7.52
CA GLY A 45 5.50 -5.35 8.79
C GLY A 45 6.51 -4.21 8.93
N GLU A 46 6.51 -3.25 8.01
CA GLU A 46 7.38 -2.08 8.04
C GLU A 46 6.76 -0.95 8.87
N HIS A 47 6.54 -1.21 10.15
CA HIS A 47 5.86 -0.29 11.07
C HIS A 47 6.75 0.88 11.50
N ALA A 48 6.11 1.96 11.97
CA ALA A 48 6.78 3.20 12.37
C ALA A 48 7.86 2.98 13.46
N ILE A 49 7.68 1.99 14.34
CA ILE A 49 8.65 1.67 15.41
C ILE A 49 10.04 1.30 14.87
N LEU A 50 10.13 0.72 13.67
CA LEU A 50 11.41 0.36 13.06
C LEU A 50 12.29 1.60 12.78
N LYS A 51 11.69 2.76 12.61
CA LYS A 51 12.37 4.05 12.38
C LYS A 51 12.63 4.82 13.69
N HIS A 52 12.12 4.31 14.83
CA HIS A 52 12.27 5.00 16.11
C HIS A 52 13.74 4.98 16.58
N THR A 53 14.24 6.13 17.03
CA THR A 53 15.57 6.29 17.61
C THR A 53 15.44 6.83 19.03
N ARG A 54 16.25 6.29 19.98
CA ARG A 54 16.32 6.81 21.33
C ARG A 54 17.33 7.96 21.43
N ARG A 55 17.08 8.91 22.34
CA ARG A 55 17.99 10.01 22.64
C ARG A 55 19.33 9.49 23.20
N ASN A 56 19.29 8.49 24.08
CA ASN A 56 20.47 7.85 24.59
C ASN A 56 20.87 6.69 23.68
N VAL A 57 21.97 6.85 22.96
CA VAL A 57 22.48 5.88 21.97
C VAL A 57 22.93 4.57 22.64
N ASN A 58 23.32 4.63 23.95
CA ASN A 58 23.78 3.48 24.71
C ASN A 58 22.63 2.73 25.41
N ALA A 59 21.40 3.22 25.36
CA ALA A 59 20.26 2.51 25.93
C ALA A 59 19.73 1.43 24.98
N PRO A 60 19.27 0.27 25.50
CA PRO A 60 18.66 -0.77 24.69
C PRO A 60 17.53 -0.21 23.83
N ASN A 61 17.50 -0.56 22.55
CA ASN A 61 16.49 -0.05 21.59
C ASN A 61 15.95 -1.18 20.72
N TYR A 62 15.34 -2.17 21.37
CA TYR A 62 14.67 -3.26 20.67
C TYR A 62 13.40 -2.73 20.02
N LYS A 63 13.27 -3.01 18.74
CA LYS A 63 12.15 -2.59 17.89
C LYS A 63 11.30 -3.81 17.56
N THR A 64 10.34 -4.10 18.44
CA THR A 64 9.47 -5.26 18.29
C THR A 64 8.26 -4.88 17.44
N VAL A 65 7.99 -5.66 16.39
CA VAL A 65 6.80 -5.53 15.54
C VAL A 65 5.91 -6.74 15.75
N ALA A 66 4.66 -6.50 16.19
CA ALA A 66 3.56 -7.44 16.10
C ALA A 66 2.71 -7.02 14.89
N ASN A 67 2.71 -7.83 13.83
CA ASN A 67 2.08 -7.45 12.56
C ASN A 67 0.57 -7.72 12.56
N HIS A 68 -0.16 -7.06 13.46
CA HIS A 68 -1.62 -7.17 13.53
C HIS A 68 -2.31 -6.59 12.28
N ALA A 69 -1.67 -5.72 11.52
CA ALA A 69 -2.20 -5.23 10.26
C ALA A 69 -2.38 -6.39 9.27
N LYS A 70 -1.35 -7.25 9.15
CA LYS A 70 -1.41 -8.45 8.32
C LYS A 70 -2.46 -9.44 8.84
N ASP A 71 -2.48 -9.70 10.13
CA ASP A 71 -3.45 -10.64 10.74
C ASP A 71 -4.89 -10.22 10.44
N ILE A 72 -5.20 -8.92 10.53
CA ILE A 72 -6.54 -8.39 10.24
C ILE A 72 -6.88 -8.56 8.75
N ALA A 73 -5.99 -8.13 7.85
CA ALA A 73 -6.24 -8.20 6.42
C ALA A 73 -6.37 -9.64 5.91
N ASP A 74 -5.47 -10.54 6.34
CA ASP A 74 -5.52 -11.96 5.94
C ASP A 74 -6.78 -12.64 6.49
N THR A 75 -7.20 -12.31 7.72
CA THR A 75 -8.42 -12.86 8.32
C THR A 75 -9.66 -12.39 7.56
N ALA A 76 -9.75 -11.09 7.25
CA ALA A 76 -10.87 -10.53 6.48
C ALA A 76 -10.95 -11.15 5.09
N THR A 77 -9.80 -11.24 4.38
CA THR A 77 -9.70 -11.86 3.06
C THR A 77 -10.10 -13.35 3.12
N GLY A 78 -9.57 -14.11 4.08
CA GLY A 78 -9.89 -15.52 4.25
C GLY A 78 -11.36 -15.77 4.60
N TYR A 79 -12.01 -14.86 5.33
CA TYR A 79 -13.45 -14.95 5.58
C TYR A 79 -14.29 -14.64 4.33
N PHE A 80 -13.89 -13.64 3.54
CA PHE A 80 -14.64 -13.19 2.36
C PHE A 80 -14.42 -14.11 1.15
N MET A 81 -13.18 -14.47 0.86
CA MET A 81 -12.77 -15.27 -0.32
C MET A 81 -12.18 -16.63 0.04
N GLY A 82 -12.47 -17.16 1.23
CA GLY A 82 -12.03 -18.52 1.62
C GLY A 82 -12.64 -19.64 0.79
N ASN A 83 -13.72 -19.37 0.06
CA ASN A 83 -14.28 -20.21 -0.97
C ASN A 83 -14.47 -19.39 -2.24
N PRO A 84 -14.15 -19.94 -3.42
CA PRO A 84 -14.39 -19.28 -4.69
C PRO A 84 -15.86 -18.90 -4.91
N ILE A 85 -16.09 -17.83 -5.66
CA ILE A 85 -17.44 -17.40 -6.04
C ILE A 85 -18.05 -18.44 -6.96
N LYS A 86 -19.28 -18.85 -6.69
CA LYS A 86 -20.03 -19.80 -7.53
C LYS A 86 -21.05 -19.06 -8.38
N TYR A 87 -20.94 -19.23 -9.66
CA TYR A 87 -21.85 -18.66 -10.63
C TYR A 87 -22.90 -19.70 -11.03
N ASN A 88 -24.18 -19.33 -10.92
CA ASN A 88 -25.30 -20.19 -11.32
C ASN A 88 -26.25 -19.39 -12.22
N ASN A 89 -26.72 -20.01 -13.27
CA ASN A 89 -27.79 -19.42 -14.07
C ASN A 89 -29.14 -19.54 -13.35
N THR A 90 -29.89 -18.46 -13.31
CA THR A 90 -31.24 -18.42 -12.76
C THR A 90 -32.33 -18.63 -13.82
N ALA A 91 -31.95 -18.68 -15.11
CA ALA A 91 -32.80 -18.98 -16.27
C ALA A 91 -32.33 -20.27 -16.95
N ASP A 92 -33.10 -20.85 -17.84
CA ASP A 92 -32.77 -22.08 -18.56
C ASP A 92 -31.70 -21.90 -19.66
N GLY A 93 -30.64 -21.13 -19.35
CA GLY A 93 -29.50 -20.89 -20.24
C GLY A 93 -28.26 -21.65 -19.84
N ASP A 94 -27.40 -21.91 -20.80
CA ASP A 94 -26.08 -22.50 -20.58
C ASP A 94 -25.05 -21.39 -20.23
N ILE A 95 -24.20 -21.61 -19.22
CA ILE A 95 -23.11 -20.71 -18.81
C ILE A 95 -21.74 -21.38 -18.89
N ASP A 96 -21.64 -22.57 -19.50
CA ASP A 96 -20.39 -23.34 -19.53
C ASP A 96 -19.27 -22.60 -20.26
N GLU A 97 -19.57 -21.85 -21.32
CA GLU A 97 -18.58 -21.01 -22.02
C GLU A 97 -18.05 -19.89 -21.11
N LEU A 98 -18.91 -19.27 -20.30
CA LEU A 98 -18.52 -18.24 -19.34
C LEU A 98 -17.64 -18.83 -18.24
N LEU A 99 -18.02 -19.98 -17.68
CA LEU A 99 -17.23 -20.68 -16.67
C LEU A 99 -15.86 -21.08 -17.20
N THR A 100 -15.81 -21.58 -18.44
CA THR A 100 -14.56 -21.91 -19.11
C THR A 100 -13.66 -20.68 -19.31
N ALA A 101 -14.26 -19.53 -19.65
CA ALA A 101 -13.51 -18.28 -19.76
C ALA A 101 -12.97 -17.80 -18.39
N PHE A 102 -13.76 -17.94 -17.32
CA PHE A 102 -13.32 -17.60 -15.95
C PHE A 102 -12.18 -18.51 -15.47
N ASP A 103 -12.30 -19.82 -15.73
CA ASP A 103 -11.21 -20.77 -15.42
C ASP A 103 -9.94 -20.43 -16.20
N GLY A 104 -10.06 -20.09 -17.49
CA GLY A 104 -8.95 -19.69 -18.35
C GLY A 104 -8.27 -18.39 -17.94
N ALA A 105 -9.01 -17.47 -17.32
CA ALA A 105 -8.52 -16.21 -16.76
C ALA A 105 -8.10 -16.31 -15.29
N GLU A 106 -8.19 -17.48 -14.66
CA GLU A 106 -7.85 -17.69 -13.23
C GLU A 106 -8.59 -16.70 -12.30
N ILE A 107 -9.85 -16.40 -12.58
CA ILE A 107 -10.65 -15.38 -11.87
C ILE A 107 -10.63 -15.57 -10.35
N ASP A 108 -10.65 -16.79 -9.86
CA ASP A 108 -10.60 -17.09 -8.42
C ASP A 108 -9.34 -16.48 -7.74
N GLN A 109 -8.21 -16.47 -8.44
CA GLN A 109 -6.98 -15.86 -7.93
C GLN A 109 -7.04 -14.33 -8.00
N VAL A 110 -7.61 -13.79 -9.08
CA VAL A 110 -7.82 -12.35 -9.24
C VAL A 110 -8.77 -11.82 -8.17
N ASP A 111 -9.87 -12.52 -7.91
CA ASP A 111 -10.85 -12.20 -6.87
C ASP A 111 -10.22 -12.21 -5.47
N ALA A 112 -9.42 -13.23 -5.16
CA ALA A 112 -8.70 -13.32 -3.89
C ALA A 112 -7.70 -12.16 -3.73
N GLN A 113 -6.97 -11.80 -4.79
CA GLN A 113 -6.06 -10.67 -4.77
C GLN A 113 -6.80 -9.32 -4.64
N ASN A 114 -7.92 -9.16 -5.32
CA ASN A 114 -8.77 -7.98 -5.21
C ASN A 114 -9.35 -7.85 -3.78
N ALA A 115 -9.78 -8.96 -3.18
CA ALA A 115 -10.24 -8.98 -1.79
C ALA A 115 -9.12 -8.56 -0.81
N LEU A 116 -7.90 -9.07 -0.99
CA LEU A 116 -6.75 -8.65 -0.20
C LEU A 116 -6.42 -7.17 -0.40
N ASN A 117 -6.46 -6.68 -1.63
CA ASN A 117 -6.24 -5.26 -1.92
C ASN A 117 -7.32 -4.39 -1.26
N MET A 118 -8.59 -4.81 -1.28
CA MET A 118 -9.67 -4.12 -0.57
C MET A 118 -9.43 -4.09 0.95
N ALA A 119 -8.97 -5.18 1.55
CA ALA A 119 -8.66 -5.25 2.98
C ALA A 119 -7.48 -4.31 3.35
N ILE A 120 -6.47 -4.23 2.51
CA ILE A 120 -5.28 -3.39 2.73
C ILE A 120 -5.56 -1.91 2.44
N TYR A 121 -6.07 -1.60 1.25
CA TYR A 121 -6.13 -0.24 0.70
C TYR A 121 -7.54 0.38 0.78
N GLY A 122 -8.55 -0.42 1.15
CA GLY A 122 -9.95 -0.03 1.07
C GLY A 122 -10.54 -0.09 -0.33
N ARG A 123 -9.75 -0.44 -1.34
CA ARG A 123 -10.14 -0.57 -2.75
C ARG A 123 -9.21 -1.52 -3.49
N ALA A 124 -9.71 -2.03 -4.63
CA ALA A 124 -8.95 -2.82 -5.58
C ALA A 124 -9.30 -2.38 -7.01
N TYR A 125 -8.43 -2.67 -7.92
CA TYR A 125 -8.66 -2.45 -9.35
C TYR A 125 -8.38 -3.73 -10.11
N GLU A 126 -9.25 -4.04 -11.04
CA GLU A 126 -9.13 -5.17 -11.95
C GLU A 126 -9.06 -4.67 -13.38
N TYR A 127 -8.11 -5.17 -14.13
CA TYR A 127 -7.95 -4.87 -15.55
C TYR A 127 -8.34 -6.08 -16.38
N ILE A 128 -9.34 -5.90 -17.24
CA ILE A 128 -9.84 -6.90 -18.19
C ILE A 128 -9.27 -6.55 -19.57
N TYR A 129 -8.68 -7.54 -20.23
CA TYR A 129 -8.07 -7.35 -21.54
C TYR A 129 -8.25 -8.56 -22.45
N ALA A 130 -8.16 -8.36 -23.76
CA ALA A 130 -8.10 -9.44 -24.71
C ALA A 130 -6.66 -9.91 -24.87
N LYS A 131 -6.42 -11.24 -24.84
CA LYS A 131 -5.11 -11.82 -25.14
C LYS A 131 -4.72 -11.55 -26.58
N GLU A 132 -3.48 -11.12 -26.81
CA GLU A 132 -2.99 -10.81 -28.15
C GLU A 132 -3.10 -12.03 -29.08
N GLY A 133 -3.76 -11.85 -30.21
CA GLY A 133 -3.98 -12.91 -31.21
C GLY A 133 -5.04 -13.96 -30.86
N LEU A 134 -5.78 -13.77 -29.74
CA LEU A 134 -6.86 -14.65 -29.30
C LEU A 134 -8.15 -13.84 -29.14
N THR A 135 -9.29 -14.56 -29.12
CA THR A 135 -10.60 -13.98 -28.78
C THR A 135 -10.95 -14.12 -27.31
N GLU A 136 -10.02 -14.67 -26.53
CA GLU A 136 -10.22 -14.91 -25.10
C GLU A 136 -9.92 -13.64 -24.31
N LEU A 137 -10.77 -13.38 -23.32
CA LEU A 137 -10.54 -12.33 -22.32
C LEU A 137 -9.72 -12.90 -21.17
N ASP A 138 -8.91 -12.04 -20.59
CA ASP A 138 -8.14 -12.30 -19.39
C ASP A 138 -8.33 -11.18 -18.39
N SER A 139 -8.02 -11.43 -17.14
CA SER A 139 -8.14 -10.45 -16.07
C SER A 139 -6.92 -10.46 -15.16
N THR A 140 -6.60 -9.32 -14.59
CA THR A 140 -5.54 -9.20 -13.60
C THR A 140 -5.86 -8.11 -12.59
N SER A 141 -5.51 -8.37 -11.32
CA SER A 141 -5.53 -7.34 -10.29
C SER A 141 -4.35 -6.38 -10.47
N ILE A 142 -4.62 -5.09 -10.46
CA ILE A 142 -3.59 -4.05 -10.60
C ILE A 142 -3.44 -3.23 -9.32
N ASP A 143 -2.24 -2.70 -9.11
CA ASP A 143 -1.85 -2.06 -7.86
C ASP A 143 -2.62 -0.75 -7.62
N PRO A 144 -3.39 -0.62 -6.53
CA PRO A 144 -4.12 0.60 -6.19
C PRO A 144 -3.24 1.82 -5.94
N GLU A 145 -1.95 1.62 -5.65
CA GLU A 145 -0.99 2.72 -5.46
C GLU A 145 -0.75 3.53 -6.75
N ASN A 146 -0.96 2.87 -7.89
CA ASN A 146 -0.63 3.38 -9.21
C ASN A 146 -1.86 3.52 -10.12
N THR A 147 -3.06 3.29 -9.57
CA THR A 147 -4.31 3.24 -10.36
C THR A 147 -5.35 4.15 -9.76
N PHE A 148 -6.07 4.87 -10.59
CA PHE A 148 -7.24 5.62 -10.17
C PHE A 148 -8.28 5.71 -11.28
N MET A 149 -9.54 5.89 -10.84
CA MET A 149 -10.69 6.13 -11.71
C MET A 149 -11.07 7.61 -11.65
N VAL A 150 -11.44 8.17 -12.78
CA VAL A 150 -11.98 9.54 -12.89
C VAL A 150 -13.46 9.44 -13.21
N TYR A 151 -14.26 10.18 -12.45
CA TYR A 151 -15.72 10.21 -12.55
C TYR A 151 -16.21 11.54 -13.12
N ASP A 152 -17.42 11.55 -13.62
CA ASP A 152 -18.07 12.80 -13.96
C ASP A 152 -18.49 13.59 -12.69
N ASP A 153 -18.86 14.84 -12.87
CA ASP A 153 -19.32 15.75 -11.81
C ASP A 153 -20.82 15.64 -11.53
N SER A 154 -21.50 14.65 -12.12
CA SER A 154 -22.91 14.38 -11.88
C SER A 154 -23.15 13.74 -10.51
N ILE A 155 -24.42 13.74 -10.05
CA ILE A 155 -24.81 13.08 -8.79
C ILE A 155 -24.55 11.56 -8.88
N GLU A 156 -24.71 10.96 -10.06
CA GLU A 156 -24.50 9.52 -10.29
C GLU A 156 -23.02 9.14 -10.28
N ARG A 157 -22.11 10.10 -10.57
CA ARG A 157 -20.66 9.89 -10.66
C ARG A 157 -20.30 8.72 -11.57
N LYS A 158 -20.69 8.84 -12.84
CA LYS A 158 -20.33 7.81 -13.83
C LYS A 158 -18.84 7.84 -14.13
N PRO A 159 -18.18 6.69 -14.24
CA PRO A 159 -16.77 6.64 -14.63
C PRO A 159 -16.61 7.20 -16.05
N LEU A 160 -15.59 8.02 -16.25
CA LEU A 160 -15.22 8.60 -17.54
C LEU A 160 -14.00 7.91 -18.15
N PHE A 161 -12.98 7.66 -17.34
CA PHE A 161 -11.77 6.95 -17.73
C PHE A 161 -11.00 6.48 -16.50
N ALA A 162 -10.12 5.51 -16.70
CA ALA A 162 -9.20 5.01 -15.70
C ALA A 162 -7.77 5.29 -16.10
N VAL A 163 -6.89 5.48 -15.13
CA VAL A 163 -5.47 5.73 -15.33
C VAL A 163 -4.66 4.75 -14.49
N TYR A 164 -3.78 4.00 -15.16
CA TYR A 164 -2.69 3.28 -14.52
C TYR A 164 -1.38 3.98 -14.87
N TYR A 165 -0.51 4.26 -13.89
CA TYR A 165 0.74 4.96 -14.15
C TYR A 165 1.86 4.47 -13.26
N TYR A 166 3.09 4.64 -13.71
CA TYR A 166 4.28 4.38 -12.92
C TYR A 166 5.38 5.40 -13.22
N GLU A 167 6.19 5.63 -12.19
CA GLU A 167 7.31 6.55 -12.28
C GLU A 167 8.51 5.85 -12.93
N VAL A 168 9.09 6.49 -13.94
CA VAL A 168 10.33 6.04 -14.57
C VAL A 168 11.41 7.09 -14.28
N LYS A 169 12.49 6.64 -13.66
CA LYS A 169 13.68 7.51 -13.46
C LYS A 169 14.37 7.70 -14.80
N ASP A 170 14.55 8.94 -15.20
CA ASP A 170 15.39 9.28 -16.34
C ASP A 170 16.82 9.48 -15.83
N ASP A 171 17.69 8.50 -16.07
CA ASP A 171 19.09 8.51 -15.60
C ASP A 171 19.92 9.69 -16.19
N THR A 172 19.37 10.41 -17.17
CA THR A 172 20.06 11.52 -17.84
C THR A 172 19.59 12.90 -17.43
N LYS A 173 18.46 13.01 -16.73
CA LYS A 173 17.87 14.29 -16.31
C LYS A 173 17.17 14.13 -14.96
N ASP A 174 17.36 15.10 -14.09
CA ASP A 174 16.75 15.21 -12.76
C ASP A 174 15.21 15.51 -12.81
N THR A 175 14.53 14.97 -13.83
CA THR A 175 13.11 15.20 -14.07
C THR A 175 12.31 13.91 -13.92
N THR A 176 11.31 13.93 -13.05
CA THR A 176 10.35 12.83 -12.92
C THR A 176 9.57 12.65 -14.22
N LYS A 177 9.54 11.42 -14.69
CA LYS A 177 8.83 10.98 -15.87
C LYS A 177 7.81 9.91 -15.44
N TYR A 178 6.56 10.08 -15.88
CA TYR A 178 5.54 9.05 -15.71
C TYR A 178 5.25 8.38 -17.04
N GLN A 179 5.07 7.07 -17.03
CA GLN A 179 4.35 6.37 -18.08
C GLN A 179 2.93 6.12 -17.59
N ALA A 180 1.95 6.44 -18.39
CA ALA A 180 0.54 6.32 -18.05
C ALA A 180 -0.23 5.62 -19.17
N GLU A 181 -1.00 4.62 -18.78
CA GLU A 181 -2.00 3.95 -19.60
C GLU A 181 -3.36 4.51 -19.22
N VAL A 182 -4.05 5.12 -20.15
CA VAL A 182 -5.36 5.74 -19.90
C VAL A 182 -6.39 5.00 -20.73
N PHE A 183 -7.42 4.49 -20.07
CA PHE A 183 -8.48 3.71 -20.67
C PHE A 183 -9.80 4.46 -20.54
N THR A 184 -10.40 4.75 -21.67
CA THR A 184 -11.75 5.31 -21.78
C THR A 184 -12.75 4.21 -22.09
N GLU A 185 -13.97 4.53 -22.50
CA GLU A 185 -14.97 3.55 -22.91
C GLU A 185 -14.55 2.74 -24.15
N ASN A 186 -13.87 3.39 -25.11
CA ASN A 186 -13.51 2.77 -26.40
C ASN A 186 -12.02 2.87 -26.74
N LEU A 187 -11.29 3.82 -26.13
CA LEU A 187 -9.92 4.15 -26.50
C LEU A 187 -8.93 3.88 -25.37
N HIS A 188 -7.74 3.48 -25.77
CA HIS A 188 -6.57 3.31 -24.95
C HIS A 188 -5.47 4.28 -25.38
N TYR A 189 -4.91 5.02 -24.41
CA TYR A 189 -3.82 5.94 -24.62
C TYR A 189 -2.58 5.46 -23.85
N HIS A 190 -1.46 5.41 -24.57
CA HIS A 190 -0.15 5.25 -23.94
C HIS A 190 0.55 6.61 -23.89
N MET A 191 0.72 7.18 -22.70
CA MET A 191 1.28 8.52 -22.52
C MET A 191 2.59 8.50 -21.77
N VAL A 192 3.56 9.27 -22.29
CA VAL A 192 4.79 9.60 -21.57
C VAL A 192 4.69 11.05 -21.10
N LEU A 193 4.61 11.23 -19.78
CA LEU A 193 4.37 12.52 -19.12
C LEU A 193 5.61 13.00 -18.38
N ARG A 194 5.90 14.30 -18.47
CA ARG A 194 7.02 14.96 -17.77
C ARG A 194 6.50 16.19 -17.03
N SER A 195 7.26 16.67 -16.06
CA SER A 195 6.93 17.91 -15.33
C SER A 195 6.78 19.12 -16.25
N THR A 196 7.46 19.10 -17.41
CA THR A 196 7.36 20.14 -18.47
C THR A 196 6.04 20.10 -19.22
N ASP A 197 5.26 19.04 -19.12
CA ASP A 197 3.99 18.87 -19.82
C ASP A 197 2.83 19.56 -19.07
N SER A 198 3.08 20.10 -17.89
CA SER A 198 2.14 20.97 -17.20
C SER A 198 1.85 22.22 -18.06
N GLY A 199 0.59 22.38 -18.47
CA GLY A 199 0.16 23.42 -19.40
C GLY A 199 0.18 23.02 -20.89
N THR A 200 0.64 21.81 -21.23
CA THR A 200 0.62 21.28 -22.60
C THR A 200 -0.77 20.78 -22.97
N THR A 201 -1.31 21.29 -24.06
CA THR A 201 -2.63 20.90 -24.58
C THR A 201 -2.57 19.81 -25.64
N GLN A 202 -1.38 19.29 -25.94
CA GLN A 202 -1.21 18.24 -26.95
C GLN A 202 -1.86 16.94 -26.47
N SER A 203 -2.68 16.34 -27.32
CA SER A 203 -3.22 15.00 -27.15
C SER A 203 -2.25 13.96 -27.71
N GLU A 204 -2.29 12.75 -27.18
CA GLU A 204 -1.61 11.59 -27.75
C GLU A 204 -2.53 10.86 -28.72
N GLU A 205 -1.90 10.04 -29.57
CA GLU A 205 -2.64 9.13 -30.44
C GLU A 205 -3.24 7.98 -29.62
N ALA A 206 -4.51 7.69 -29.87
CA ALA A 206 -5.25 6.65 -29.17
C ALA A 206 -5.47 5.44 -30.06
N THR A 207 -5.48 4.27 -29.46
CA THR A 207 -5.83 3.01 -30.12
C THR A 207 -7.16 2.47 -29.58
N PRO A 208 -8.11 1.98 -30.44
CA PRO A 208 -9.33 1.39 -29.97
C PRO A 208 -9.05 0.03 -29.31
N HIS A 209 -9.67 -0.25 -28.15
CA HIS A 209 -9.59 -1.55 -27.47
C HIS A 209 -10.82 -2.44 -27.70
N ASN A 210 -11.89 -1.92 -28.29
CA ASN A 210 -13.09 -2.65 -28.73
C ASN A 210 -13.88 -3.38 -27.61
N LEU A 211 -13.70 -3.03 -26.35
CA LEU A 211 -14.44 -3.64 -25.24
C LEU A 211 -15.79 -2.94 -24.97
N GLY A 212 -15.99 -1.71 -25.45
CA GLY A 212 -17.22 -0.93 -25.29
C GLY A 212 -17.52 -0.48 -23.86
N GLN A 213 -16.57 -0.66 -22.95
CA GLN A 213 -16.60 -0.19 -21.56
C GLN A 213 -15.17 0.06 -21.08
N ILE A 214 -15.03 0.85 -20.04
CA ILE A 214 -13.71 1.07 -19.41
C ILE A 214 -13.21 -0.28 -18.87
N PRO A 215 -12.04 -0.78 -19.32
CA PRO A 215 -11.57 -2.11 -18.98
C PRO A 215 -10.97 -2.21 -17.57
N ILE A 216 -10.92 -1.12 -16.82
CA ILE A 216 -10.51 -1.12 -15.42
C ILE A 216 -11.75 -0.95 -14.54
N ILE A 217 -11.95 -1.89 -13.63
CA ILE A 217 -13.07 -1.91 -12.68
C ILE A 217 -12.53 -1.58 -11.29
N GLU A 218 -13.18 -0.63 -10.59
CA GLU A 218 -12.88 -0.30 -9.20
C GLU A 218 -13.82 -1.05 -8.26
N TYR A 219 -13.25 -1.79 -7.32
CA TYR A 219 -13.93 -2.42 -6.20
C TYR A 219 -13.63 -1.64 -4.92
N ARG A 220 -14.61 -1.50 -4.03
CA ARG A 220 -14.44 -0.79 -2.75
C ARG A 220 -14.84 -1.68 -1.60
N ASN A 221 -14.00 -1.70 -0.59
CA ASN A 221 -14.28 -2.42 0.65
C ASN A 221 -15.51 -1.87 1.38
N ASN A 222 -15.67 -0.55 1.33
CA ASN A 222 -16.82 0.16 1.90
C ASN A 222 -17.02 1.50 1.19
N HIS A 223 -18.12 2.19 1.52
CA HIS A 223 -18.47 3.49 0.89
C HIS A 223 -17.35 4.54 1.01
N PHE A 224 -16.50 4.46 2.02
CA PHE A 224 -15.44 5.41 2.29
C PHE A 224 -14.08 4.98 1.73
N ALA A 225 -14.00 3.81 1.10
CA ALA A 225 -12.76 3.20 0.61
C ALA A 225 -11.67 3.12 1.70
N ILE A 226 -12.06 2.65 2.91
CA ILE A 226 -11.17 2.47 4.06
C ILE A 226 -10.80 1.00 4.19
N GLY A 227 -9.50 0.71 4.35
CA GLY A 227 -8.98 -0.63 4.60
C GLY A 227 -9.31 -1.15 6.01
N ASP A 228 -9.28 -2.46 6.20
CA ASP A 228 -9.79 -3.10 7.42
C ASP A 228 -8.97 -2.77 8.68
N TYR A 229 -7.67 -2.55 8.54
CA TYR A 229 -6.79 -2.17 9.66
C TYR A 229 -6.42 -0.68 9.69
N GLU A 230 -6.82 0.10 8.69
CA GLU A 230 -6.40 1.51 8.56
C GLU A 230 -6.70 2.33 9.82
N GLN A 231 -7.89 2.17 10.38
CA GLN A 231 -8.30 2.85 11.60
C GLN A 231 -7.61 2.32 12.86
N GLN A 232 -6.98 1.15 12.79
CA GLN A 232 -6.28 0.50 13.91
C GLN A 232 -4.78 0.84 13.96
N ILE A 233 -4.24 1.55 12.98
CA ILE A 233 -2.80 1.84 12.89
C ILE A 233 -2.26 2.50 14.16
N SER A 234 -2.99 3.45 14.76
CA SER A 234 -2.56 4.12 15.99
C SER A 234 -2.49 3.16 17.18
N LEU A 235 -3.41 2.20 17.26
CA LEU A 235 -3.40 1.17 18.29
C LEU A 235 -2.26 0.16 18.08
N ILE A 236 -2.04 -0.23 16.83
CA ILE A 236 -0.90 -1.10 16.44
C ILE A 236 0.43 -0.45 16.81
N ASP A 237 0.60 0.85 16.53
CA ASP A 237 1.81 1.59 16.91
C ASP A 237 1.99 1.69 18.41
N ALA A 238 0.92 1.96 19.17
CA ALA A 238 0.95 2.00 20.63
C ALA A 238 1.31 0.63 21.21
N TYR A 239 0.75 -0.46 20.68
CA TYR A 239 1.05 -1.82 21.09
C TYR A 239 2.53 -2.18 20.84
N ASN A 240 3.04 -1.93 19.64
CA ASN A 240 4.44 -2.17 19.29
C ASN A 240 5.41 -1.37 20.19
N SER A 241 5.06 -0.11 20.48
CA SER A 241 5.83 0.73 21.38
C SER A 241 5.85 0.17 22.81
N LEU A 242 4.69 -0.27 23.33
CA LEU A 242 4.59 -0.89 24.65
C LEU A 242 5.41 -2.18 24.74
N MET A 243 5.31 -3.05 23.73
CA MET A 243 6.05 -4.31 23.70
C MET A 243 7.58 -4.06 23.61
N GLY A 244 8.00 -3.15 22.76
CA GLY A 244 9.42 -2.76 22.65
C GLY A 244 9.94 -2.18 23.96
N ASN A 245 9.19 -1.32 24.64
CA ASN A 245 9.57 -0.75 25.93
C ASN A 245 9.67 -1.83 27.02
N ARG A 246 8.74 -2.79 27.08
CA ARG A 246 8.83 -3.90 28.05
C ARG A 246 10.09 -4.75 27.86
N VAL A 247 10.51 -5.00 26.62
CA VAL A 247 11.75 -5.72 26.31
C VAL A 247 12.96 -4.89 26.77
N ASN A 248 12.98 -3.61 26.38
CA ASN A 248 14.06 -2.68 26.74
C ASN A 248 14.20 -2.50 28.25
N ASP A 249 13.08 -2.40 28.98
CA ASP A 249 13.08 -2.24 30.45
C ASP A 249 13.63 -3.48 31.15
N LYS A 250 13.29 -4.68 30.66
CA LYS A 250 13.88 -5.93 31.18
C LYS A 250 15.37 -6.01 30.96
N GLU A 251 15.85 -5.65 29.76
CA GLU A 251 17.27 -5.65 29.45
C GLU A 251 18.03 -4.63 30.32
N GLN A 252 17.48 -3.42 30.42
CA GLN A 252 18.05 -2.40 31.28
C GLN A 252 18.04 -2.83 32.77
N ALA A 253 17.06 -3.58 33.23
CA ALA A 253 17.03 -4.11 34.59
C ALA A 253 18.08 -5.18 34.81
N VAL A 254 18.36 -6.02 33.80
CA VAL A 254 19.45 -7.02 33.86
C VAL A 254 20.82 -6.34 33.86
N GLU A 255 20.99 -5.25 33.12
CA GLU A 255 22.23 -4.46 33.06
C GLU A 255 22.33 -3.42 34.19
N SER A 256 21.33 -3.33 35.08
CA SER A 256 21.35 -2.33 36.16
C SER A 256 22.41 -2.62 37.17
N ILE A 257 23.28 -1.64 37.44
CA ILE A 257 24.35 -1.70 38.42
C ILE A 257 23.74 -1.36 39.79
N LEU A 258 24.02 -2.20 40.79
CA LEU A 258 23.67 -1.92 42.18
C LEU A 258 24.53 -0.75 42.69
N VAL A 259 23.89 0.39 43.02
CA VAL A 259 24.58 1.52 43.61
C VAL A 259 24.56 1.39 45.13
N LEU A 260 25.73 1.21 45.74
CA LEU A 260 25.89 1.19 47.19
C LEU A 260 26.16 2.62 47.69
N TYR A 261 25.30 3.10 48.62
CA TYR A 261 25.48 4.39 49.28
C TYR A 261 26.35 4.24 50.54
N GLY A 262 27.34 5.11 50.66
CA GLY A 262 28.14 5.22 51.88
C GLY A 262 29.36 4.32 51.98
N THR A 263 29.70 3.59 50.90
CA THR A 263 30.92 2.76 50.84
C THR A 263 31.71 3.15 49.58
N GLN A 264 33.03 3.32 49.73
CA GLN A 264 33.93 3.59 48.63
C GLN A 264 34.22 2.28 47.91
N LEU A 265 33.86 2.20 46.63
CA LEU A 265 33.98 0.98 45.83
C LEU A 265 35.42 0.64 45.42
N ALA A 266 36.28 1.64 45.38
CA ALA A 266 37.71 1.50 45.03
C ALA A 266 38.49 2.73 45.43
N ASP A 267 39.77 2.55 45.71
CA ASP A 267 40.66 3.64 46.12
C ASP A 267 41.21 4.45 44.95
N THR A 268 41.22 3.85 43.76
CA THR A 268 41.67 4.51 42.51
C THR A 268 40.67 4.39 41.37
N PRO A 269 40.71 5.31 40.36
CA PRO A 269 39.86 5.23 39.19
C PRO A 269 40.07 3.95 38.35
N GLU A 270 41.28 3.37 38.38
CA GLU A 270 41.58 2.11 37.68
C GLU A 270 40.91 0.93 38.38
N ASP A 271 40.95 0.86 39.72
CA ASP A 271 40.27 -0.18 40.49
C ASP A 271 38.74 -0.09 40.34
N ALA A 272 38.22 1.12 40.25
CA ALA A 272 36.79 1.33 39.96
C ALA A 272 36.37 0.75 38.62
N LYS A 273 37.20 0.89 37.56
CA LYS A 273 36.94 0.29 36.24
C LYS A 273 36.98 -1.23 36.29
N VAL A 274 37.91 -1.82 37.04
CA VAL A 274 38.01 -3.27 37.22
C VAL A 274 36.79 -3.79 37.98
N ALA A 275 36.40 -3.12 39.07
CA ALA A 275 35.22 -3.48 39.86
C ALA A 275 33.92 -3.38 39.03
N MET A 276 33.77 -2.34 38.20
CA MET A 276 32.65 -2.20 37.30
C MET A 276 32.63 -3.29 36.22
N LYS A 277 33.79 -3.70 35.72
CA LYS A 277 33.89 -4.79 34.75
C LYS A 277 33.46 -6.12 35.35
N ILE A 278 33.98 -6.45 36.55
CA ILE A 278 33.57 -7.67 37.29
C ILE A 278 32.06 -7.66 37.59
N LEU A 279 31.54 -6.53 38.04
CA LEU A 279 30.10 -6.39 38.30
C LEU A 279 29.25 -6.61 37.04
N SER A 280 29.69 -6.13 35.87
CA SER A 280 28.99 -6.30 34.61
C SER A 280 29.08 -7.73 34.05
N GLU A 281 30.18 -8.42 34.27
CA GLU A 281 30.44 -9.77 33.75
C GLU A 281 29.91 -10.87 34.69
N GLU A 282 30.03 -10.70 35.99
CA GLU A 282 29.69 -11.72 36.99
C GLU A 282 28.45 -11.38 37.85
N GLY A 283 27.96 -10.16 37.77
CA GLY A 283 26.77 -9.70 38.52
C GLY A 283 26.98 -9.59 40.02
N LEU A 284 28.22 -9.80 40.52
CA LEU A 284 28.57 -9.80 41.93
C LEU A 284 29.82 -8.98 42.16
N LEU A 285 29.82 -8.12 43.18
CA LEU A 285 30.98 -7.39 43.64
C LEU A 285 31.22 -7.74 45.11
N GLU A 286 32.34 -8.46 45.43
CA GLU A 286 32.80 -8.63 46.77
C GLU A 286 33.60 -7.40 47.20
N LEU A 287 33.15 -6.74 48.27
CA LEU A 287 33.93 -5.64 48.89
C LEU A 287 34.76 -6.20 50.04
N PRO A 288 36.04 -5.87 50.09
CA PRO A 288 36.86 -6.22 51.26
C PRO A 288 36.32 -5.50 52.51
N GLY A 289 36.07 -6.29 53.57
CA GLY A 289 35.54 -5.81 54.85
C GLY A 289 36.55 -4.99 55.64
#